data_338a983ede5a35d61adf4d04eada73f7
#
_entry.id   338a983ede5a35d61adf4d04eada73f7
#
_cell.length_a   1.000
_cell.length_b   1.000
_cell.length_c   1.000
_cell.angle_alpha   90.00
_cell.angle_beta   90.00
_cell.angle_gamma   90.00
#
_symmetry.space_group_name_H-M   'P 1'
#
loop_
_entity.id
_entity.type
_entity.pdbx_description
1 polymer ?
#
loop_
_entity_poly.entity_id
_entity_poly.type
_entity_poly.pdbx_seq_one_letter_code
_entity_poly.pdbx_strand_id
1 'polypeptide(L)'
;MGSFHSENVDVLMSQSDDVYIPPRLPFDTASVKSGNVGANGQDFLLDRKTWTFLNHGAFGAALRVGFERAEQWRLHLERQPLRYFDRDLLPHLVYSARRLADFCDAPREATTLIPNVTYGLNTVLSGYVRHYGDDAHIILWDTSYGSLKKMAYQYCQNVLEIPVSEYLSRFDAVDDPSNIFELALSDKLASMNLDTTNALLILDHTTSNTAINMPLQSLSKFAKERQMLTMVDGAHGLLAQEVSLNSLPDVDFYIANGHKWLACPRGIGLLYCPSLELRDSVLEQPAVISHGIGQGFHTRFLWDGCRDYGAALSVPAVLDYWEQKGVREVQREIQSKLEEAVALLSKAWHASDQPTTLAPLELHSPMMALVKLPEALQKSPSSSDDAKSIQDFLFDHFVEVPIKCINGELYVRISCHTYNELCEYERLADTLLMYDPKT
;
A
#
# COMPACT_ATOMS: atom_id res chain seq x y z
N MET A 1 5.54 34.20 -18.23
CA MET A 1 5.90 32.79 -18.08
C MET A 1 5.85 32.49 -16.62
N GLY A 2 5.01 31.55 -16.23
CA GLY A 2 4.83 31.20 -14.83
C GLY A 2 6.14 30.78 -14.21
N SER A 3 6.45 31.37 -13.10
CA SER A 3 7.68 31.14 -12.34
C SER A 3 7.63 29.83 -11.55
N PHE A 4 7.10 28.74 -12.14
CA PHE A 4 7.33 27.41 -11.56
C PHE A 4 8.84 27.16 -11.63
N HIS A 5 9.52 27.37 -10.54
CA HIS A 5 10.95 27.11 -10.41
C HIS A 5 11.22 25.60 -10.35
N SER A 6 10.69 24.87 -11.33
CA SER A 6 10.85 23.44 -11.48
C SER A 6 12.24 23.05 -12.01
N GLU A 7 13.02 24.02 -12.48
CA GLU A 7 14.32 23.81 -13.13
C GLU A 7 15.36 23.15 -12.21
N ASN A 8 15.17 23.23 -10.90
CA ASN A 8 16.12 22.70 -9.91
C ASN A 8 15.62 21.48 -9.14
N VAL A 9 14.47 20.89 -9.48
CA VAL A 9 13.90 19.82 -8.68
C VAL A 9 14.81 18.59 -8.62
N ASP A 10 15.26 18.11 -9.75
CA ASP A 10 16.15 16.95 -9.79
C ASP A 10 17.49 17.22 -9.11
N VAL A 11 18.01 18.45 -9.23
CA VAL A 11 19.20 18.90 -8.50
C VAL A 11 18.96 18.89 -6.98
N LEU A 12 17.81 19.42 -6.51
CA LEU A 12 17.47 19.44 -5.09
C LEU A 12 17.27 18.02 -4.54
N MET A 13 16.70 17.11 -5.34
CA MET A 13 16.51 15.70 -4.94
C MET A 13 17.86 14.97 -4.78
N SER A 14 18.84 15.26 -5.61
CA SER A 14 20.14 14.60 -5.62
C SER A 14 21.17 15.22 -4.66
N GLN A 15 20.89 16.39 -4.05
CA GLN A 15 21.81 17.00 -3.10
C GLN A 15 22.05 16.11 -1.87
N SER A 16 23.31 16.06 -1.42
CA SER A 16 23.68 15.44 -0.15
C SER A 16 23.13 16.24 1.05
N ASP A 17 23.02 15.61 2.21
CA ASP A 17 22.42 16.21 3.41
C ASP A 17 23.23 17.40 3.97
N ASP A 18 24.54 17.42 3.73
CA ASP A 18 25.41 18.54 4.11
C ASP A 18 25.21 19.80 3.25
N VAL A 19 24.62 19.66 2.08
CA VAL A 19 24.33 20.76 1.13
C VAL A 19 22.85 21.13 1.12
N TYR A 20 21.95 20.15 1.27
CA TYR A 20 20.52 20.39 1.20
C TYR A 20 20.00 21.13 2.43
N ILE A 21 19.35 22.27 2.22
CA ILE A 21 18.72 23.06 3.29
C ILE A 21 17.20 22.86 3.20
N PRO A 22 16.57 22.14 4.18
CA PRO A 22 15.12 22.00 4.23
C PRO A 22 14.40 23.36 4.29
N PRO A 23 13.30 23.52 3.55
CA PRO A 23 12.55 24.77 3.56
C PRO A 23 11.91 25.01 4.93
N ARG A 24 11.88 26.27 5.38
CA ARG A 24 11.16 26.66 6.60
C ARG A 24 9.67 26.73 6.32
N LEU A 25 8.85 26.19 7.25
CA LEU A 25 7.40 26.34 7.16
C LEU A 25 7.00 27.80 7.11
N PRO A 26 6.12 28.21 6.18
CA PRO A 26 5.74 29.61 6.00
C PRO A 26 4.65 30.08 7.01
N PHE A 27 4.34 29.26 8.02
CA PHE A 27 3.36 29.55 9.07
C PHE A 27 3.83 29.03 10.43
N ASP A 28 3.27 29.60 11.51
CA ASP A 28 3.54 29.17 12.87
C ASP A 28 2.81 27.86 13.18
N THR A 29 3.56 26.83 13.57
CA THR A 29 3.03 25.53 13.97
C THR A 29 2.50 25.51 15.41
N ALA A 30 2.85 26.49 16.23
CA ALA A 30 2.40 26.56 17.63
C ALA A 30 0.89 26.78 17.76
N SER A 31 0.23 27.29 16.71
CA SER A 31 -1.23 27.46 16.68
C SER A 31 -1.99 26.14 16.52
N VAL A 32 -1.34 25.09 16.06
CA VAL A 32 -1.88 23.73 16.12
C VAL A 32 -1.48 23.17 17.47
N LYS A 33 -2.43 23.09 18.38
CA LYS A 33 -2.24 22.27 19.58
C LYS A 33 -1.91 20.87 19.10
N SER A 34 -0.61 20.53 19.06
CA SER A 34 -0.20 19.13 19.04
C SER A 34 -0.96 18.49 20.19
N GLY A 35 -2.04 17.78 19.88
CA GLY A 35 -2.69 16.96 20.87
C GLY A 35 -1.54 16.19 21.50
N ASN A 36 -1.39 16.26 22.81
CA ASN A 36 -0.36 15.56 23.52
C ASN A 36 -0.19 14.21 22.83
N VAL A 37 1.05 13.84 22.46
CA VAL A 37 1.40 12.48 22.05
C VAL A 37 0.98 11.64 23.25
N GLY A 38 -0.27 11.29 23.30
CA GLY A 38 -0.96 10.74 24.45
C GLY A 38 -1.50 9.37 24.13
N ALA A 39 -2.31 8.83 24.97
CA ALA A 39 -2.82 7.47 24.89
C ALA A 39 -3.21 7.06 23.47
N ASN A 40 -2.85 5.84 23.07
CA ASN A 40 -3.24 5.23 21.81
C ASN A 40 -4.74 5.44 21.55
N GLY A 41 -5.12 5.85 20.35
CA GLY A 41 -6.52 6.12 20.00
C GLY A 41 -6.94 7.59 19.92
N GLN A 42 -6.22 8.53 20.58
CA GLN A 42 -6.41 9.97 20.39
C GLN A 42 -5.64 10.54 19.19
N ASP A 43 -4.65 9.77 18.70
CA ASP A 43 -3.80 10.16 17.59
C ASP A 43 -4.51 10.03 16.23
N PHE A 44 -5.65 9.32 16.18
CA PHE A 44 -6.47 9.13 14.99
C PHE A 44 -7.82 9.84 15.09
N LEU A 45 -8.41 10.16 13.93
CA LEU A 45 -9.69 10.87 13.82
C LEU A 45 -10.90 9.92 13.75
N LEU A 46 -10.72 8.65 14.06
CA LEU A 46 -11.77 7.63 14.04
C LEU A 46 -12.80 7.85 15.14
N ASP A 47 -14.08 7.67 14.82
CA ASP A 47 -15.16 7.57 15.82
C ASP A 47 -15.17 6.18 16.47
N ARG A 48 -14.26 5.97 17.41
CA ARG A 48 -14.13 4.70 18.17
C ARG A 48 -15.18 4.54 19.29
N LYS A 49 -16.01 5.54 19.52
CA LYS A 49 -17.11 5.41 20.49
C LYS A 49 -18.29 4.65 19.91
N THR A 50 -18.55 4.86 18.63
CA THR A 50 -19.65 4.23 17.91
C THR A 50 -19.17 2.96 17.20
N TRP A 51 -18.02 3.03 16.54
CA TRP A 51 -17.53 2.00 15.61
C TRP A 51 -16.37 1.18 16.18
N THR A 52 -16.45 -0.12 16.00
CA THR A 52 -15.29 -1.01 16.03
C THR A 52 -14.69 -1.09 14.62
N PHE A 53 -13.53 -0.46 14.41
CA PHE A 53 -12.92 -0.32 13.10
C PHE A 53 -11.72 -1.27 12.95
N LEU A 54 -11.92 -2.39 12.26
CA LEU A 54 -10.94 -3.46 12.03
C LEU A 54 -10.55 -3.57 10.56
N ASN A 55 -10.74 -2.50 9.76
CA ASN A 55 -10.55 -2.45 8.32
C ASN A 55 -9.55 -1.37 7.86
N HIS A 56 -8.50 -1.13 8.64
CA HIS A 56 -7.49 -0.12 8.30
C HIS A 56 -6.85 -0.38 6.92
N GLY A 57 -6.63 -1.65 6.56
CA GLY A 57 -6.04 -2.06 5.28
C GLY A 57 -6.85 -1.66 4.03
N ALA A 58 -8.14 -1.31 4.15
CA ALA A 58 -8.93 -0.89 2.99
C ALA A 58 -8.54 0.52 2.53
N PHE A 59 -8.77 1.54 3.39
CA PHE A 59 -8.61 2.96 3.03
C PHE A 59 -7.74 3.74 4.01
N GLY A 60 -7.23 3.10 5.06
CA GLY A 60 -6.50 3.74 6.14
C GLY A 60 -7.34 4.70 6.99
N ALA A 61 -6.77 5.15 8.07
CA ALA A 61 -7.24 6.27 8.88
C ALA A 61 -6.09 7.25 9.06
N ALA A 62 -6.35 8.53 8.90
CA ALA A 62 -5.30 9.54 9.00
C ALA A 62 -4.90 9.81 10.45
N LEU A 63 -3.60 9.96 10.69
CA LEU A 63 -3.09 10.55 11.92
C LEU A 63 -3.58 11.99 12.05
N ARG A 64 -3.96 12.39 13.27
CA ARG A 64 -4.37 13.75 13.58
C ARG A 64 -3.30 14.77 13.20
N VAL A 65 -2.03 14.50 13.51
CA VAL A 65 -0.91 15.40 13.20
C VAL A 65 -0.77 15.64 11.70
N GLY A 66 -0.96 14.59 10.88
CA GLY A 66 -0.94 14.70 9.42
C GLY A 66 -2.14 15.50 8.89
N PHE A 67 -3.33 15.20 9.40
CA PHE A 67 -4.56 15.92 9.04
C PHE A 67 -4.47 17.42 9.37
N GLU A 68 -4.09 17.76 10.59
CA GLU A 68 -3.95 19.16 11.04
C GLU A 68 -2.88 19.91 10.24
N ARG A 69 -1.76 19.25 9.87
CA ARG A 69 -0.75 19.83 9.00
C ARG A 69 -1.30 20.10 7.59
N ALA A 70 -2.06 19.16 7.03
CA ALA A 70 -2.72 19.36 5.73
C ALA A 70 -3.70 20.55 5.76
N GLU A 71 -4.49 20.71 6.84
CA GLU A 71 -5.38 21.87 7.04
C GLU A 71 -4.60 23.19 7.12
N GLN A 72 -3.45 23.24 7.79
CA GLN A 72 -2.59 24.42 7.82
C GLN A 72 -2.14 24.84 6.42
N TRP A 73 -1.76 23.86 5.59
CA TRP A 73 -1.36 24.11 4.21
C TRP A 73 -2.52 24.61 3.34
N ARG A 74 -3.73 24.05 3.51
CA ARG A 74 -4.94 24.53 2.83
C ARG A 74 -5.23 25.98 3.21
N LEU A 75 -5.20 26.29 4.50
CA LEU A 75 -5.39 27.66 4.96
C LEU A 75 -4.31 28.62 4.46
N HIS A 76 -3.05 28.17 4.39
CA HIS A 76 -1.94 28.96 3.83
C HIS A 76 -2.15 29.23 2.34
N LEU A 77 -2.59 28.24 1.56
CA LEU A 77 -2.96 28.39 0.15
C LEU A 77 -4.00 29.51 -0.04
N GLU A 78 -5.13 29.45 0.71
CA GLU A 78 -6.23 30.40 0.53
C GLU A 78 -5.88 31.83 0.96
N ARG A 79 -4.90 32.01 1.85
CA ARG A 79 -4.42 33.33 2.25
C ARG A 79 -3.66 34.07 1.15
N GLN A 80 -2.88 33.34 0.34
CA GLN A 80 -2.10 33.91 -0.77
C GLN A 80 -1.77 32.83 -1.82
N PRO A 81 -2.72 32.52 -2.73
CA PRO A 81 -2.57 31.44 -3.71
C PRO A 81 -1.34 31.55 -4.60
N LEU A 82 -1.04 32.75 -5.13
CA LEU A 82 0.09 32.93 -6.01
C LEU A 82 1.42 32.68 -5.29
N ARG A 83 1.58 33.17 -4.07
CA ARG A 83 2.76 32.91 -3.24
C ARG A 83 2.92 31.40 -3.00
N TYR A 84 1.82 30.73 -2.63
CA TYR A 84 1.83 29.31 -2.39
C TYR A 84 2.31 28.52 -3.61
N PHE A 85 1.68 28.70 -4.77
CA PHE A 85 2.04 27.94 -5.96
C PHE A 85 3.41 28.32 -6.53
N ASP A 86 3.77 29.60 -6.53
CA ASP A 86 4.99 30.09 -7.17
C ASP A 86 6.25 29.96 -6.28
N ARG A 87 6.08 29.93 -4.95
CA ARG A 87 7.21 30.05 -4.02
C ARG A 87 7.31 28.92 -3.02
N ASP A 88 6.18 28.49 -2.44
CA ASP A 88 6.19 27.61 -1.28
C ASP A 88 5.99 26.13 -1.67
N LEU A 89 5.13 25.82 -2.63
CA LEU A 89 4.70 24.46 -2.92
C LEU A 89 5.86 23.54 -3.30
N LEU A 90 6.58 23.85 -4.36
CA LEU A 90 7.54 22.93 -4.96
C LEU A 90 8.71 22.58 -4.02
N PRO A 91 9.34 23.55 -3.31
CA PRO A 91 10.38 23.21 -2.33
C PRO A 91 9.90 22.26 -1.23
N HIS A 92 8.65 22.42 -0.77
CA HIS A 92 8.08 21.56 0.28
C HIS A 92 7.65 20.19 -0.27
N LEU A 93 7.23 20.08 -1.52
CA LEU A 93 7.01 18.77 -2.18
C LEU A 93 8.35 18.01 -2.33
N VAL A 94 9.41 18.68 -2.71
CA VAL A 94 10.77 18.09 -2.76
C VAL A 94 11.18 17.61 -1.37
N TYR A 95 10.98 18.41 -0.33
CA TYR A 95 11.28 17.99 1.04
C TYR A 95 10.48 16.75 1.45
N SER A 96 9.18 16.72 1.17
CA SER A 96 8.34 15.54 1.43
C SER A 96 8.81 14.31 0.67
N ALA A 97 9.20 14.46 -0.61
CA ALA A 97 9.71 13.36 -1.43
C ALA A 97 11.02 12.79 -0.85
N ARG A 98 11.96 13.68 -0.46
CA ARG A 98 13.22 13.28 0.19
C ARG A 98 12.97 12.50 1.47
N ARG A 99 12.11 13.02 2.37
CA ARG A 99 11.76 12.35 3.63
C ARG A 99 11.14 10.97 3.41
N LEU A 100 10.27 10.84 2.40
CA LEU A 100 9.64 9.56 2.10
C LEU A 100 10.61 8.57 1.44
N ALA A 101 11.53 9.06 0.60
CA ALA A 101 12.61 8.24 0.06
C ALA A 101 13.53 7.69 1.17
N ASP A 102 13.95 8.56 2.09
CA ASP A 102 14.78 8.16 3.24
C ASP A 102 14.08 7.14 4.13
N PHE A 103 12.78 7.31 4.37
CA PHE A 103 11.96 6.35 5.14
C PHE A 103 11.91 4.96 4.50
N CYS A 104 11.98 4.89 3.16
CA CYS A 104 11.99 3.63 2.40
C CYS A 104 13.39 3.12 2.09
N ASP A 105 14.45 3.72 2.66
CA ASP A 105 15.84 3.44 2.30
C ASP A 105 16.01 3.36 0.78
N ALA A 106 15.59 4.42 0.07
CA ALA A 106 15.60 4.51 -1.38
C ALA A 106 16.47 5.65 -1.88
N PRO A 107 17.17 5.50 -3.02
CA PRO A 107 17.81 6.62 -3.70
C PRO A 107 16.81 7.74 -4.00
N ARG A 108 17.08 8.95 -3.53
CA ARG A 108 16.19 10.11 -3.68
C ARG A 108 15.93 10.47 -5.15
N GLU A 109 16.95 10.34 -5.99
CA GLU A 109 16.87 10.56 -7.44
C GLU A 109 15.98 9.53 -8.16
N ALA A 110 15.74 8.37 -7.53
CA ALA A 110 14.89 7.29 -8.05
C ALA A 110 13.43 7.37 -7.55
N THR A 111 13.12 8.32 -6.66
CA THR A 111 11.89 8.32 -5.89
C THR A 111 11.12 9.62 -6.07
N THR A 112 9.82 9.54 -6.38
CA THR A 112 8.96 10.71 -6.51
C THR A 112 7.61 10.51 -5.83
N LEU A 113 6.90 11.60 -5.57
CA LEU A 113 5.54 11.57 -5.02
C LEU A 113 4.50 11.42 -6.14
N ILE A 114 3.46 10.65 -5.83
CA ILE A 114 2.28 10.47 -6.67
C ILE A 114 1.02 10.59 -5.80
N PRO A 115 -0.17 10.85 -6.38
CA PRO A 115 -1.40 10.95 -5.59
C PRO A 115 -1.80 9.66 -4.86
N ASN A 116 -1.57 8.52 -5.47
CA ASN A 116 -1.87 7.18 -4.90
C ASN A 116 -1.33 6.07 -5.80
N VAL A 117 -1.38 4.82 -5.32
CA VAL A 117 -0.94 3.63 -6.09
C VAL A 117 -1.70 3.49 -7.41
N THR A 118 -3.00 3.73 -7.46
CA THR A 118 -3.78 3.64 -8.72
C THR A 118 -3.22 4.55 -9.81
N TYR A 119 -2.82 5.77 -9.46
CA TYR A 119 -2.15 6.69 -10.38
C TYR A 119 -0.81 6.11 -10.88
N GLY A 120 0.02 5.60 -9.96
CA GLY A 120 1.33 5.03 -10.32
C GLY A 120 1.21 3.78 -11.19
N LEU A 121 0.29 2.86 -10.85
CA LEU A 121 0.01 1.66 -11.65
C LEU A 121 -0.44 2.02 -13.07
N ASN A 122 -1.36 2.97 -13.23
CA ASN A 122 -1.76 3.45 -14.57
C ASN A 122 -0.58 4.04 -15.34
N THR A 123 0.27 4.81 -14.67
CA THR A 123 1.47 5.40 -15.32
C THR A 123 2.40 4.31 -15.84
N VAL A 124 2.77 3.35 -14.99
CA VAL A 124 3.70 2.28 -15.39
C VAL A 124 3.08 1.40 -16.47
N LEU A 125 1.85 0.92 -16.28
CA LEU A 125 1.19 0.01 -17.24
C LEU A 125 0.99 0.66 -18.61
N SER A 126 0.47 1.89 -18.64
CA SER A 126 0.29 2.61 -19.92
C SER A 126 1.61 2.92 -20.61
N GLY A 127 2.63 3.29 -19.82
CA GLY A 127 3.97 3.54 -20.35
C GLY A 127 4.66 2.30 -20.85
N TYR A 128 4.56 1.20 -20.11
CA TYR A 128 5.09 -0.10 -20.49
C TYR A 128 4.50 -0.59 -21.83
N VAL A 129 3.17 -0.60 -21.94
CA VAL A 129 2.51 -1.03 -23.19
C VAL A 129 2.82 -0.07 -24.34
N ARG A 130 2.90 1.24 -24.10
CA ARG A 130 3.31 2.19 -25.13
C ARG A 130 4.75 1.93 -25.63
N HIS A 131 5.64 1.53 -24.74
CA HIS A 131 7.05 1.29 -25.06
C HIS A 131 7.26 -0.03 -25.83
N TYR A 132 6.62 -1.11 -25.38
CA TYR A 132 6.80 -2.45 -25.98
C TYR A 132 5.75 -2.81 -27.05
N GLY A 133 4.67 -2.05 -27.20
CA GLY A 133 3.64 -2.27 -28.22
C GLY A 133 3.00 -3.65 -28.14
N ASP A 134 2.91 -4.33 -29.27
CA ASP A 134 2.30 -5.67 -29.38
C ASP A 134 3.13 -6.77 -28.68
N ASP A 135 4.40 -6.52 -28.42
CA ASP A 135 5.29 -7.43 -27.69
C ASP A 135 5.13 -7.32 -26.16
N ALA A 136 4.30 -6.39 -25.67
CA ALA A 136 4.04 -6.24 -24.26
C ALA A 136 3.30 -7.47 -23.69
N HIS A 137 3.83 -8.05 -22.62
CA HIS A 137 3.22 -9.15 -21.87
C HIS A 137 3.15 -8.79 -20.38
N ILE A 138 1.98 -8.86 -19.78
CA ILE A 138 1.80 -8.62 -18.35
C ILE A 138 1.50 -9.94 -17.64
N ILE A 139 2.28 -10.24 -16.61
CA ILE A 139 2.10 -11.41 -15.76
C ILE A 139 1.70 -10.92 -14.37
N LEU A 140 0.59 -11.41 -13.85
CA LEU A 140 0.05 -11.04 -12.54
C LEU A 140 -0.60 -12.26 -11.86
N TRP A 141 -1.08 -12.09 -10.65
CA TRP A 141 -1.65 -13.17 -9.85
C TRP A 141 -3.19 -13.13 -9.87
N ASP A 142 -3.83 -14.28 -9.80
CA ASP A 142 -5.29 -14.34 -9.66
C ASP A 142 -5.78 -13.66 -8.36
N THR A 143 -4.91 -13.57 -7.35
CA THR A 143 -5.13 -12.86 -6.08
C THR A 143 -4.82 -11.37 -6.11
N SER A 144 -4.23 -10.85 -7.19
CA SER A 144 -3.91 -9.43 -7.35
C SER A 144 -5.13 -8.52 -7.22
N TYR A 145 -4.90 -7.27 -6.82
CA TYR A 145 -5.95 -6.30 -6.60
C TYR A 145 -6.84 -6.10 -7.84
N GLY A 146 -8.16 -6.19 -7.66
CA GLY A 146 -9.13 -6.20 -8.78
C GLY A 146 -9.05 -4.99 -9.71
N SER A 147 -8.68 -3.80 -9.20
CA SER A 147 -8.47 -2.63 -10.05
C SER A 147 -7.21 -2.76 -10.90
N LEU A 148 -6.13 -3.35 -10.37
CA LEU A 148 -4.91 -3.64 -11.11
C LEU A 148 -5.17 -4.61 -12.26
N LYS A 149 -5.92 -5.69 -12.01
CA LYS A 149 -6.33 -6.64 -13.06
C LYS A 149 -7.11 -5.93 -14.18
N LYS A 150 -8.08 -5.07 -13.82
CA LYS A 150 -8.83 -4.28 -14.82
C LYS A 150 -7.93 -3.36 -15.65
N MET A 151 -6.93 -2.72 -15.01
CA MET A 151 -5.94 -1.89 -15.73
C MET A 151 -5.10 -2.75 -16.70
N ALA A 152 -4.59 -3.89 -16.25
CA ALA A 152 -3.78 -4.79 -17.07
C ALA A 152 -4.54 -5.20 -18.34
N TYR A 153 -5.77 -5.69 -18.21
CA TYR A 153 -6.62 -6.06 -19.34
C TYR A 153 -7.06 -4.88 -20.21
N GLN A 154 -7.15 -3.67 -19.66
CA GLN A 154 -7.49 -2.49 -20.44
C GLN A 154 -6.34 -2.01 -21.32
N TYR A 155 -5.10 -2.12 -20.82
CA TYR A 155 -3.93 -1.62 -21.53
C TYR A 155 -3.27 -2.68 -22.42
N CYS A 156 -3.25 -3.96 -22.01
CA CYS A 156 -2.50 -5.02 -22.66
C CYS A 156 -3.40 -6.16 -23.15
N GLN A 157 -3.14 -6.66 -24.36
CA GLN A 157 -3.84 -7.82 -24.90
C GLN A 157 -3.26 -9.14 -24.36
N ASN A 158 -1.97 -9.17 -24.04
CA ASN A 158 -1.26 -10.35 -23.58
C ASN A 158 -1.12 -10.32 -22.06
N VAL A 159 -2.18 -10.70 -21.35
CA VAL A 159 -2.20 -10.77 -19.88
C VAL A 159 -2.26 -12.23 -19.43
N LEU A 160 -1.32 -12.63 -18.58
CA LEU A 160 -1.26 -13.96 -17.98
C LEU A 160 -1.54 -13.87 -16.49
N GLU A 161 -2.59 -14.55 -16.03
CA GLU A 161 -2.86 -14.73 -14.59
C GLU A 161 -2.23 -16.03 -14.08
N ILE A 162 -1.46 -15.93 -12.99
CA ILE A 162 -0.88 -17.07 -12.28
C ILE A 162 -1.89 -17.54 -11.23
N PRO A 163 -2.34 -18.80 -11.24
CA PRO A 163 -3.39 -19.28 -10.36
C PRO A 163 -2.86 -19.66 -8.97
N VAL A 164 -2.26 -18.70 -8.25
CA VAL A 164 -1.67 -18.96 -6.94
C VAL A 164 -2.72 -19.39 -5.90
N SER A 165 -3.99 -19.01 -6.08
CA SER A 165 -5.07 -19.44 -5.19
C SER A 165 -5.21 -20.97 -5.14
N GLU A 166 -4.91 -21.70 -6.22
CA GLU A 166 -4.92 -23.16 -6.25
C GLU A 166 -3.80 -23.78 -5.41
N TYR A 167 -2.75 -23.02 -5.15
CA TYR A 167 -1.59 -23.45 -4.36
C TYR A 167 -1.74 -23.12 -2.88
N LEU A 168 -2.63 -22.20 -2.48
CA LEU A 168 -2.81 -21.80 -1.08
C LEU A 168 -3.20 -22.95 -0.15
N SER A 169 -3.83 -24.01 -0.67
CA SER A 169 -4.14 -25.23 0.09
C SER A 169 -2.93 -26.17 0.27
N ARG A 170 -1.78 -25.85 -0.32
CA ARG A 170 -0.61 -26.72 -0.34
C ARG A 170 0.52 -26.23 0.59
N PHE A 171 0.26 -25.23 1.43
CA PHE A 171 1.29 -24.71 2.34
C PHE A 171 1.93 -25.80 3.20
N ASP A 172 1.15 -26.77 3.68
CA ASP A 172 1.65 -27.89 4.48
C ASP A 172 2.41 -28.95 3.66
N ALA A 173 2.37 -28.86 2.33
CA ALA A 173 2.99 -29.84 1.43
C ALA A 173 4.31 -29.38 0.85
N VAL A 174 4.76 -28.16 1.15
CA VAL A 174 6.02 -27.58 0.71
C VAL A 174 6.98 -27.37 1.88
N ASP A 175 8.27 -27.63 1.66
CA ASP A 175 9.27 -27.48 2.73
C ASP A 175 9.41 -26.03 3.22
N ASP A 176 9.24 -25.06 2.31
CA ASP A 176 9.22 -23.65 2.61
C ASP A 176 7.96 -23.03 2.01
N PRO A 177 6.98 -22.63 2.83
CA PRO A 177 5.73 -22.04 2.36
C PRO A 177 5.90 -20.77 1.53
N SER A 178 7.00 -20.02 1.68
CA SER A 178 7.28 -18.82 0.87
C SER A 178 7.53 -19.14 -0.60
N ASN A 179 7.96 -20.36 -0.92
CA ASN A 179 8.25 -20.81 -2.28
C ASN A 179 7.00 -21.07 -3.12
N ILE A 180 5.81 -21.01 -2.52
CA ILE A 180 4.55 -21.33 -3.21
C ILE A 180 4.30 -20.40 -4.42
N PHE A 181 4.70 -19.16 -4.32
CA PHE A 181 4.59 -18.18 -5.41
C PHE A 181 5.51 -18.50 -6.57
N GLU A 182 6.78 -18.84 -6.27
CA GLU A 182 7.75 -19.22 -7.29
C GLU A 182 7.35 -20.53 -7.98
N LEU A 183 6.83 -21.49 -7.22
CA LEU A 183 6.32 -22.75 -7.75
C LEU A 183 5.17 -22.51 -8.74
N ALA A 184 4.14 -21.76 -8.32
CA ALA A 184 2.98 -21.43 -9.15
C ALA A 184 3.40 -20.71 -10.45
N LEU A 185 4.32 -19.75 -10.34
CA LEU A 185 4.86 -19.01 -11.48
C LEU A 185 5.64 -19.93 -12.44
N SER A 186 6.53 -20.75 -11.92
CA SER A 186 7.35 -21.68 -12.71
C SER A 186 6.51 -22.71 -13.47
N ASP A 187 5.54 -23.33 -12.77
CA ASP A 187 4.63 -24.32 -13.36
C ASP A 187 3.82 -23.70 -14.50
N LYS A 188 3.31 -22.48 -14.29
CA LYS A 188 2.52 -21.79 -15.31
C LYS A 188 3.34 -21.40 -16.52
N LEU A 189 4.51 -20.82 -16.33
CA LEU A 189 5.41 -20.43 -17.43
C LEU A 189 5.89 -21.64 -18.24
N ALA A 190 6.26 -22.73 -17.56
CA ALA A 190 6.66 -23.97 -18.22
C ALA A 190 5.54 -24.55 -19.10
N SER A 191 4.28 -24.48 -18.65
CA SER A 191 3.13 -24.98 -19.39
C SER A 191 2.82 -24.22 -20.68
N MET A 192 3.26 -22.96 -20.79
CA MET A 192 2.90 -22.07 -21.91
C MET A 192 4.00 -21.91 -22.95
N ASN A 193 5.24 -22.31 -22.63
CA ASN A 193 6.42 -22.05 -23.48
C ASN A 193 6.51 -20.58 -23.97
N LEU A 194 6.23 -19.63 -23.04
CA LEU A 194 6.19 -18.21 -23.31
C LEU A 194 7.60 -17.63 -23.34
N ASP A 195 7.92 -16.83 -24.37
CA ASP A 195 9.06 -15.93 -24.30
C ASP A 195 8.76 -14.81 -23.29
N THR A 196 9.51 -14.81 -22.19
CA THR A 196 9.32 -13.87 -21.10
C THR A 196 10.22 -12.64 -21.21
N THR A 197 11.03 -12.54 -22.26
CA THR A 197 11.93 -11.40 -22.47
C THR A 197 11.11 -10.11 -22.51
N ASN A 198 11.47 -9.17 -21.63
CA ASN A 198 10.76 -7.90 -21.42
C ASN A 198 9.32 -8.01 -20.89
N ALA A 199 8.79 -9.19 -20.55
CA ALA A 199 7.51 -9.29 -19.87
C ALA A 199 7.54 -8.52 -18.54
N LEU A 200 6.41 -7.91 -18.14
CA LEU A 200 6.26 -7.22 -16.88
C LEU A 200 5.60 -8.15 -15.85
N LEU A 201 6.40 -8.63 -14.89
CA LEU A 201 5.89 -9.38 -13.73
C LEU A 201 5.44 -8.38 -12.66
N ILE A 202 4.17 -8.48 -12.28
CA ILE A 202 3.60 -7.67 -11.22
C ILE A 202 3.57 -8.48 -9.92
N LEU A 203 4.15 -7.92 -8.87
CA LEU A 203 4.19 -8.48 -7.53
C LEU A 203 3.34 -7.63 -6.59
N ASP A 204 2.61 -8.25 -5.67
CA ASP A 204 2.00 -7.56 -4.55
C ASP A 204 2.96 -7.61 -3.35
N HIS A 205 3.31 -6.48 -2.74
CA HIS A 205 4.10 -6.52 -1.50
C HIS A 205 3.35 -7.28 -0.41
N THR A 206 2.05 -6.99 -0.28
CA THR A 206 1.09 -7.79 0.46
C THR A 206 -0.18 -7.88 -0.36
N THR A 207 -0.68 -9.07 -0.60
CA THR A 207 -1.90 -9.31 -1.37
C THR A 207 -3.11 -8.69 -0.67
N SER A 208 -3.90 -7.91 -1.41
CA SER A 208 -4.99 -7.12 -0.81
C SER A 208 -6.11 -7.98 -0.24
N ASN A 209 -6.46 -9.08 -0.90
CA ASN A 209 -7.59 -9.93 -0.50
C ASN A 209 -7.19 -11.03 0.49
N THR A 210 -5.99 -11.58 0.36
CA THR A 210 -5.50 -12.72 1.11
C THR A 210 -4.53 -12.36 2.23
N ALA A 211 -4.09 -11.08 2.29
CA ALA A 211 -3.19 -10.53 3.31
C ALA A 211 -1.83 -11.26 3.42
N ILE A 212 -1.37 -11.89 2.35
CA ILE A 212 -0.12 -12.66 2.32
C ILE A 212 1.00 -11.79 1.76
N ASN A 213 2.15 -11.79 2.42
CA ASN A 213 3.36 -11.15 1.92
C ASN A 213 4.00 -12.00 0.82
N MET A 214 4.31 -11.39 -0.31
CA MET A 214 5.10 -12.05 -1.34
C MET A 214 6.60 -11.94 -1.06
N PRO A 215 7.38 -12.99 -1.37
CA PRO A 215 8.84 -12.98 -1.21
C PRO A 215 9.47 -12.16 -2.35
N LEU A 216 9.44 -10.82 -2.22
CA LEU A 216 9.83 -9.89 -3.28
C LEU A 216 11.25 -10.12 -3.79
N GLN A 217 12.19 -10.43 -2.90
CA GLN A 217 13.60 -10.61 -3.27
C GLN A 217 13.80 -11.84 -4.15
N SER A 218 13.19 -12.99 -3.82
CA SER A 218 13.33 -14.21 -4.64
C SER A 218 12.59 -14.07 -5.97
N LEU A 219 11.35 -13.51 -5.95
CA LEU A 219 10.56 -13.35 -7.17
C LEU A 219 11.14 -12.30 -8.13
N SER A 220 11.68 -11.18 -7.64
CA SER A 220 12.34 -10.20 -8.50
C SER A 220 13.64 -10.76 -9.10
N LYS A 221 14.42 -11.53 -8.32
CA LYS A 221 15.58 -12.23 -8.82
C LYS A 221 15.20 -13.26 -9.89
N PHE A 222 14.15 -14.06 -9.64
CA PHE A 222 13.60 -15.02 -10.61
C PHE A 222 13.22 -14.34 -11.94
N ALA A 223 12.58 -13.17 -11.85
CA ALA A 223 12.22 -12.35 -13.00
C ALA A 223 13.46 -11.86 -13.75
N LYS A 224 14.45 -11.33 -13.03
CA LYS A 224 15.71 -10.82 -13.60
C LYS A 224 16.47 -11.89 -14.38
N GLU A 225 16.56 -13.11 -13.85
CA GLU A 225 17.21 -14.24 -14.50
C GLU A 225 16.55 -14.62 -15.83
N ARG A 226 15.28 -14.22 -16.01
CA ARG A 226 14.45 -14.45 -17.22
C ARG A 226 14.24 -13.20 -18.07
N GLN A 227 15.01 -12.15 -17.80
CA GLN A 227 14.94 -10.87 -18.53
C GLN A 227 13.54 -10.21 -18.47
N MET A 228 12.78 -10.48 -17.42
CA MET A 228 11.52 -9.78 -17.14
C MET A 228 11.79 -8.47 -16.40
N LEU A 229 10.90 -7.50 -16.58
CA LEU A 229 10.77 -6.35 -15.69
C LEU A 229 9.88 -6.70 -14.49
N THR A 230 10.09 -6.02 -13.37
CA THR A 230 9.28 -6.20 -12.15
C THR A 230 8.63 -4.90 -11.71
N MET A 231 7.33 -4.97 -11.41
CA MET A 231 6.57 -3.90 -10.77
C MET A 231 5.95 -4.40 -9.46
N VAL A 232 6.22 -3.71 -8.35
CA VAL A 232 5.64 -4.05 -7.05
C VAL A 232 4.48 -3.11 -6.73
N ASP A 233 3.28 -3.67 -6.58
CA ASP A 233 2.18 -3.00 -5.89
C ASP A 233 2.46 -3.03 -4.37
N GLY A 234 3.06 -1.94 -3.89
CA GLY A 234 3.39 -1.71 -2.49
C GLY A 234 2.30 -1.00 -1.70
N ALA A 235 1.03 -1.08 -2.15
CA ALA A 235 -0.09 -0.39 -1.48
C ALA A 235 -0.17 -0.69 0.01
N HIS A 236 0.28 -1.86 0.45
CA HIS A 236 0.31 -2.32 1.84
C HIS A 236 1.73 -2.36 2.45
N GLY A 237 2.75 -1.74 1.82
CA GLY A 237 4.13 -1.84 2.27
C GLY A 237 4.50 -0.84 3.37
N LEU A 238 4.26 0.47 3.15
CA LEU A 238 4.78 1.53 4.01
C LEU A 238 4.28 1.41 5.45
N LEU A 239 5.18 1.41 6.41
CA LEU A 239 5.01 1.18 7.84
C LEU A 239 4.59 -0.27 8.20
N ALA A 240 3.82 -0.97 7.37
CA ALA A 240 3.39 -2.33 7.70
C ALA A 240 4.58 -3.25 7.97
N GLN A 241 5.65 -3.03 7.24
CA GLN A 241 6.92 -3.74 7.41
C GLN A 241 8.09 -2.82 7.04
N GLU A 242 9.30 -3.24 7.34
CA GLU A 242 10.49 -2.50 6.93
C GLU A 242 10.62 -2.56 5.40
N VAL A 243 10.57 -1.39 4.76
CA VAL A 243 10.78 -1.27 3.31
C VAL A 243 12.16 -0.68 3.08
N SER A 244 13.08 -1.50 2.54
CA SER A 244 14.38 -1.04 2.07
C SER A 244 14.46 -1.30 0.57
N LEU A 245 14.29 -0.25 -0.24
CA LEU A 245 14.34 -0.37 -1.70
C LEU A 245 15.78 -0.57 -2.20
N ASN A 246 16.78 -0.15 -1.44
CA ASN A 246 18.18 -0.50 -1.70
C ASN A 246 18.45 -2.01 -1.57
N SER A 247 17.69 -2.73 -0.77
CA SER A 247 17.80 -4.18 -0.62
C SER A 247 17.07 -4.99 -1.71
N LEU A 248 16.35 -4.32 -2.62
CA LEU A 248 15.59 -4.91 -3.72
C LEU A 248 16.15 -4.47 -5.10
N PRO A 249 17.41 -4.81 -5.44
CA PRO A 249 18.10 -4.29 -6.63
C PRO A 249 17.49 -4.77 -7.95
N ASP A 250 16.70 -5.83 -7.92
CA ASP A 250 16.06 -6.43 -9.10
C ASP A 250 14.59 -5.94 -9.29
N VAL A 251 14.13 -4.98 -8.48
CA VAL A 251 12.83 -4.34 -8.63
C VAL A 251 12.95 -3.09 -9.50
N ASP A 252 12.22 -3.05 -10.62
CA ASP A 252 12.25 -1.94 -11.57
C ASP A 252 11.27 -0.81 -11.18
N PHE A 253 10.11 -1.16 -10.64
CA PHE A 253 9.11 -0.19 -10.17
C PHE A 253 8.55 -0.61 -8.81
N TYR A 254 8.51 0.30 -7.86
CA TYR A 254 7.81 0.12 -6.59
C TYR A 254 6.83 1.27 -6.37
N ILE A 255 5.57 0.94 -6.08
CA ILE A 255 4.50 1.94 -5.99
C ILE A 255 3.75 1.74 -4.68
N ALA A 256 3.71 2.77 -3.81
CA ALA A 256 3.13 2.62 -2.48
C ALA A 256 2.15 3.74 -2.11
N ASN A 257 1.23 3.44 -1.18
CA ASN A 257 0.29 4.41 -0.60
C ASN A 257 0.82 4.95 0.74
N GLY A 258 0.81 6.27 0.90
CA GLY A 258 1.07 6.88 2.21
C GLY A 258 -0.14 6.86 3.14
N HIS A 259 -1.37 6.76 2.61
CA HIS A 259 -2.61 6.92 3.38
C HIS A 259 -3.12 5.61 4.03
N LYS A 260 -2.52 4.46 3.75
CA LYS A 260 -2.85 3.20 4.44
C LYS A 260 -2.08 3.13 5.76
N TRP A 261 -1.17 2.21 5.93
CA TRP A 261 -0.50 1.95 7.21
C TRP A 261 0.35 3.11 7.72
N LEU A 262 1.01 3.87 6.84
CA LEU A 262 1.73 5.09 7.23
C LEU A 262 0.80 6.18 7.77
N ALA A 263 -0.52 6.04 7.54
CA ALA A 263 -1.58 6.89 8.07
C ALA A 263 -1.49 8.39 7.72
N CYS A 264 -0.92 8.72 6.56
CA CYS A 264 -1.04 10.05 5.98
C CYS A 264 -2.49 10.39 5.62
N PRO A 265 -2.89 11.64 5.53
CA PRO A 265 -4.10 12.03 4.81
C PRO A 265 -4.12 11.47 3.39
N ARG A 266 -5.30 11.20 2.83
CA ARG A 266 -5.44 10.62 1.49
C ARG A 266 -4.96 11.58 0.41
N GLY A 267 -4.36 11.05 -0.66
CA GLY A 267 -3.84 11.85 -1.77
C GLY A 267 -2.31 11.90 -1.84
N ILE A 268 -1.64 10.90 -1.25
CA ILE A 268 -0.19 10.75 -1.29
C ILE A 268 0.23 9.29 -1.45
N GLY A 269 1.22 9.07 -2.29
CA GLY A 269 1.93 7.82 -2.50
C GLY A 269 3.34 8.07 -3.01
N LEU A 270 4.06 6.98 -3.23
CA LEU A 270 5.44 6.95 -3.69
C LEU A 270 5.53 6.13 -4.97
N LEU A 271 6.31 6.62 -5.94
CA LEU A 271 6.77 5.88 -7.11
C LEU A 271 8.30 5.85 -7.09
N TYR A 272 8.87 4.65 -7.14
CA TYR A 272 10.30 4.38 -7.23
C TYR A 272 10.61 3.70 -8.56
N CYS A 273 11.68 4.15 -9.21
CA CYS A 273 12.26 3.54 -10.41
C CYS A 273 13.76 3.84 -10.46
N PRO A 274 14.65 2.87 -10.21
CA PRO A 274 16.10 3.12 -10.17
C PRO A 274 16.72 3.29 -11.56
N SER A 275 16.15 2.66 -12.60
CA SER A 275 16.66 2.69 -13.96
C SER A 275 16.42 4.03 -14.65
N LEU A 276 17.48 4.72 -15.09
CA LEU A 276 17.37 5.93 -15.90
C LEU A 276 16.68 5.65 -17.25
N GLU A 277 16.99 4.51 -17.86
CA GLU A 277 16.38 4.10 -19.12
C GLU A 277 14.85 3.95 -18.98
N LEU A 278 14.37 3.26 -17.93
CA LEU A 278 12.95 3.08 -17.71
C LEU A 278 12.23 4.39 -17.32
N ARG A 279 12.94 5.34 -16.65
CA ARG A 279 12.38 6.67 -16.40
C ARG A 279 12.17 7.46 -17.68
N ASP A 280 13.06 7.30 -18.67
CA ASP A 280 13.03 8.06 -19.93
C ASP A 280 12.23 7.34 -21.03
N SER A 281 11.85 6.09 -20.84
CA SER A 281 11.02 5.30 -21.76
C SER A 281 9.63 5.04 -21.18
N VAL A 282 9.52 4.14 -20.20
CA VAL A 282 8.23 3.73 -19.61
C VAL A 282 7.59 4.87 -18.84
N LEU A 283 8.36 5.62 -18.03
CA LEU A 283 7.86 6.74 -17.22
C LEU A 283 7.98 8.11 -17.91
N GLU A 284 8.26 8.15 -19.21
CA GLU A 284 8.34 9.41 -19.97
C GLU A 284 7.06 10.26 -19.83
N GLN A 285 5.89 9.60 -19.84
CA GLN A 285 4.61 10.26 -19.69
C GLN A 285 3.88 9.76 -18.44
N PRO A 286 3.66 10.63 -17.44
CA PRO A 286 2.82 10.31 -16.29
C PRO A 286 1.35 10.16 -16.71
N ALA A 287 0.53 9.57 -15.83
CA ALA A 287 -0.92 9.42 -16.09
C ALA A 287 -1.63 10.78 -16.34
N VAL A 288 -1.07 11.87 -15.80
CA VAL A 288 -1.55 13.24 -16.04
C VAL A 288 -0.39 14.09 -16.56
N ILE A 289 -0.45 14.47 -17.83
CA ILE A 289 0.55 15.32 -18.47
C ILE A 289 0.31 16.77 -18.05
N SER A 290 1.35 17.45 -17.57
CA SER A 290 1.30 18.85 -17.14
C SER A 290 2.60 19.58 -17.47
N HIS A 291 2.83 20.76 -16.88
CA HIS A 291 3.98 21.61 -17.18
C HIS A 291 5.35 20.97 -16.95
N GLY A 292 5.42 19.95 -16.12
CA GLY A 292 6.67 19.23 -15.81
C GLY A 292 7.17 18.28 -16.90
N ILE A 293 6.38 18.04 -17.96
CA ILE A 293 6.80 17.15 -19.06
C ILE A 293 8.06 17.71 -19.75
N GLY A 294 9.05 16.85 -19.99
CA GLY A 294 10.32 17.25 -20.60
C GLY A 294 11.29 17.98 -19.67
N GLN A 295 10.98 18.15 -18.37
CA GLN A 295 11.80 18.86 -17.39
C GLN A 295 12.44 17.97 -16.32
N GLY A 296 12.54 16.67 -16.55
CA GLY A 296 13.11 15.70 -15.63
C GLY A 296 12.09 14.84 -14.92
N PHE A 297 12.57 13.78 -14.26
CA PHE A 297 11.73 12.74 -13.65
C PHE A 297 10.83 13.29 -12.54
N HIS A 298 11.39 13.99 -11.56
CA HIS A 298 10.61 14.49 -10.42
C HIS A 298 9.60 15.57 -10.85
N THR A 299 10.00 16.49 -11.70
CA THR A 299 9.18 17.62 -12.14
C THR A 299 7.90 17.13 -12.84
N ARG A 300 7.98 16.07 -13.62
CA ARG A 300 6.82 15.52 -14.35
C ARG A 300 5.77 14.90 -13.43
N PHE A 301 6.13 14.56 -12.19
CA PHE A 301 5.22 13.94 -11.21
C PHE A 301 4.79 14.88 -10.09
N LEU A 302 5.68 15.78 -9.64
CA LEU A 302 5.39 16.65 -8.50
C LEU A 302 4.33 17.71 -8.81
N TRP A 303 4.19 18.09 -10.07
CA TRP A 303 3.17 19.03 -10.51
C TRP A 303 2.24 18.39 -11.56
N ASP A 304 1.05 18.03 -11.15
CA ASP A 304 -0.01 17.44 -11.99
C ASP A 304 -1.26 18.34 -12.14
N GLY A 305 -1.10 19.63 -11.89
CA GLY A 305 -2.13 20.66 -11.98
C GLY A 305 -2.47 21.32 -10.65
N CYS A 306 -3.39 22.28 -10.71
CA CYS A 306 -3.87 22.98 -9.51
C CYS A 306 -4.85 22.07 -8.74
N ARG A 307 -4.37 21.45 -7.67
CA ARG A 307 -5.13 20.58 -6.78
C ARG A 307 -4.73 20.78 -5.31
N ASP A 308 -5.39 20.09 -4.42
CA ASP A 308 -4.98 20.03 -3.01
C ASP A 308 -3.72 19.16 -2.84
N TYR A 309 -2.65 19.77 -2.42
CA TYR A 309 -1.37 19.13 -2.10
C TYR A 309 -1.17 18.91 -0.58
N GLY A 310 -2.17 19.24 0.25
CA GLY A 310 -2.06 19.18 1.70
C GLY A 310 -1.61 17.82 2.23
N ALA A 311 -2.08 16.72 1.64
CA ALA A 311 -1.67 15.38 1.99
C ALA A 311 -0.16 15.15 1.76
N ALA A 312 0.36 15.54 0.59
CA ALA A 312 1.78 15.42 0.26
C ALA A 312 2.66 16.28 1.19
N LEU A 313 2.20 17.49 1.47
CA LEU A 313 2.90 18.46 2.34
C LEU A 313 2.84 18.09 3.82
N SER A 314 1.98 17.16 4.23
CA SER A 314 1.89 16.67 5.61
C SER A 314 2.83 15.49 5.90
N VAL A 315 3.44 14.89 4.88
CA VAL A 315 4.33 13.71 5.01
C VAL A 315 5.42 13.90 6.07
N PRO A 316 6.18 15.02 6.11
CA PRO A 316 7.22 15.19 7.11
C PRO A 316 6.69 15.10 8.54
N ALA A 317 5.51 15.69 8.82
CA ALA A 317 4.92 15.65 10.16
C ALA A 317 4.46 14.25 10.57
N VAL A 318 3.99 13.44 9.61
CA VAL A 318 3.62 12.03 9.84
C VAL A 318 4.86 11.18 10.09
N LEU A 319 5.93 11.39 9.33
CA LEU A 319 7.19 10.66 9.53
C LEU A 319 7.84 11.02 10.86
N ASP A 320 7.89 12.31 11.23
CA ASP A 320 8.40 12.76 12.54
C ASP A 320 7.63 12.08 13.70
N TYR A 321 6.32 11.91 13.56
CA TYR A 321 5.51 11.20 14.56
C TYR A 321 5.94 9.73 14.70
N TRP A 322 6.10 8.99 13.60
CA TRP A 322 6.49 7.59 13.63
C TRP A 322 7.94 7.40 14.12
N GLU A 323 8.84 8.28 13.69
CA GLU A 323 10.24 8.27 14.17
C GLU A 323 10.33 8.50 15.67
N GLN A 324 9.53 9.43 16.23
CA GLN A 324 9.45 9.66 17.68
C GLN A 324 8.87 8.48 18.45
N LYS A 325 7.96 7.73 17.86
CA LYS A 325 7.39 6.51 18.46
C LYS A 325 8.34 5.31 18.35
N GLY A 326 9.32 5.36 17.45
CA GLY A 326 10.16 4.23 17.10
C GLY A 326 9.46 3.27 16.14
N VAL A 327 9.77 3.36 14.85
CA VAL A 327 9.08 2.60 13.78
C VAL A 327 9.06 1.10 14.05
N ARG A 328 10.23 0.52 14.42
CA ARG A 328 10.35 -0.93 14.69
C ARG A 328 9.59 -1.36 15.93
N GLU A 329 9.51 -0.51 16.95
CA GLU A 329 8.73 -0.74 18.16
C GLU A 329 7.25 -0.78 17.84
N VAL A 330 6.77 0.19 17.05
CA VAL A 330 5.38 0.25 16.57
C VAL A 330 5.02 -0.98 15.75
N GLN A 331 5.88 -1.39 14.81
CA GLN A 331 5.66 -2.59 13.98
C GLN A 331 5.52 -3.85 14.85
N ARG A 332 6.43 -4.04 15.82
CA ARG A 332 6.39 -5.20 16.74
C ARG A 332 5.14 -5.19 17.63
N GLU A 333 4.76 -4.02 18.17
CA GLU A 333 3.55 -3.89 18.98
C GLU A 333 2.30 -4.28 18.18
N ILE A 334 2.17 -3.78 16.95
CA ILE A 334 1.01 -4.06 16.09
C ILE A 334 0.99 -5.54 15.70
N GLN A 335 2.13 -6.10 15.32
CA GLN A 335 2.23 -7.53 14.97
C GLN A 335 1.84 -8.42 16.15
N SER A 336 2.39 -8.19 17.35
CA SER A 336 2.04 -8.97 18.54
C SER A 336 0.55 -8.90 18.83
N LYS A 337 -0.05 -7.71 18.73
CA LYS A 337 -1.48 -7.53 18.94
C LYS A 337 -2.33 -8.23 17.87
N LEU A 338 -1.89 -8.24 16.62
CA LEU A 338 -2.54 -8.99 15.55
C LEU A 338 -2.50 -10.50 15.82
N GLU A 339 -1.36 -11.03 16.24
CA GLU A 339 -1.19 -12.43 16.58
C GLU A 339 -2.10 -12.84 17.76
N GLU A 340 -2.19 -12.00 18.80
CA GLU A 340 -3.12 -12.20 19.91
C GLU A 340 -4.59 -12.17 19.45
N ALA A 341 -4.95 -11.25 18.54
CA ALA A 341 -6.29 -11.18 17.97
C ALA A 341 -6.63 -12.42 17.13
N VAL A 342 -5.70 -12.93 16.33
CA VAL A 342 -5.88 -14.19 15.57
C VAL A 342 -6.08 -15.35 16.51
N ALA A 343 -5.28 -15.48 17.56
CA ALA A 343 -5.41 -16.54 18.55
C ALA A 343 -6.78 -16.49 19.27
N LEU A 344 -7.21 -15.28 19.65
CA LEU A 344 -8.50 -15.02 20.28
C LEU A 344 -9.66 -15.50 19.38
N LEU A 345 -9.67 -15.09 18.11
CA LEU A 345 -10.72 -15.46 17.15
C LEU A 345 -10.70 -16.95 16.84
N SER A 346 -9.52 -17.56 16.67
CA SER A 346 -9.37 -19.00 16.43
C SER A 346 -9.93 -19.82 17.59
N LYS A 347 -9.66 -19.38 18.82
CA LYS A 347 -10.19 -20.02 20.02
C LYS A 347 -11.70 -19.85 20.16
N ALA A 348 -12.20 -18.63 19.90
CA ALA A 348 -13.64 -18.33 20.03
C ALA A 348 -14.50 -19.10 19.01
N TRP A 349 -14.01 -19.27 17.79
CA TRP A 349 -14.82 -19.83 16.70
C TRP A 349 -14.58 -21.32 16.43
N HIS A 350 -13.38 -21.82 16.72
CA HIS A 350 -12.97 -23.20 16.38
C HIS A 350 -12.52 -24.01 17.59
N ALA A 351 -12.55 -23.44 18.81
CA ALA A 351 -12.00 -24.03 20.01
C ALA A 351 -10.52 -24.51 19.81
N SER A 352 -9.78 -23.80 18.91
CA SER A 352 -8.42 -24.16 18.53
C SER A 352 -7.43 -23.25 19.25
N ASP A 353 -6.37 -23.85 19.80
CA ASP A 353 -5.21 -23.12 20.31
C ASP A 353 -4.17 -22.81 19.20
N GLN A 354 -4.42 -23.29 17.97
CA GLN A 354 -3.63 -22.97 16.78
C GLN A 354 -4.37 -21.96 15.92
N PRO A 355 -3.64 -21.03 15.24
CA PRO A 355 -4.23 -20.09 14.29
C PRO A 355 -5.03 -20.81 13.19
N THR A 356 -6.29 -20.40 12.98
CA THR A 356 -7.14 -20.88 11.90
C THR A 356 -7.17 -19.85 10.77
N THR A 357 -6.04 -19.70 10.09
CA THR A 357 -5.80 -18.68 9.06
C THR A 357 -5.70 -19.31 7.67
N LEU A 358 -5.84 -18.47 6.62
CA LEU A 358 -5.73 -18.88 5.23
C LEU A 358 -4.35 -19.46 4.87
N ALA A 359 -3.31 -18.91 5.48
CA ALA A 359 -1.91 -19.30 5.29
C ALA A 359 -1.21 -19.32 6.66
N PRO A 360 -0.02 -19.93 6.78
CA PRO A 360 0.82 -19.80 7.97
C PRO A 360 0.98 -18.32 8.39
N LEU A 361 0.91 -18.04 9.69
CA LEU A 361 0.82 -16.68 10.21
C LEU A 361 2.06 -15.83 9.86
N GLU A 362 3.22 -16.47 9.77
CA GLU A 362 4.49 -15.86 9.34
C GLU A 362 4.49 -15.33 7.91
N LEU A 363 3.59 -15.81 7.06
CA LEU A 363 3.41 -15.31 5.69
C LEU A 363 2.39 -14.17 5.61
N HIS A 364 1.61 -13.92 6.66
CA HIS A 364 0.69 -12.79 6.66
C HIS A 364 1.42 -11.46 6.84
N SER A 365 0.75 -10.39 6.40
CA SER A 365 1.16 -9.04 6.76
C SER A 365 1.22 -8.89 8.28
N PRO A 366 2.22 -8.17 8.84
CA PRO A 366 2.26 -7.91 10.28
C PRO A 366 1.08 -7.09 10.82
N MET A 367 0.29 -6.50 9.93
CA MET A 367 -0.84 -5.63 10.30
C MET A 367 -2.19 -6.14 9.80
N MET A 368 -2.25 -7.31 9.12
CA MET A 368 -3.48 -7.81 8.49
C MET A 368 -3.43 -9.33 8.36
N ALA A 369 -4.52 -10.02 8.72
CA ALA A 369 -4.63 -11.46 8.60
C ALA A 369 -6.03 -11.90 8.16
N LEU A 370 -6.11 -13.06 7.51
CA LEU A 370 -7.37 -13.74 7.22
C LEU A 370 -7.60 -14.87 8.22
N VAL A 371 -8.67 -14.74 9.02
CA VAL A 371 -9.10 -15.76 9.96
C VAL A 371 -10.34 -16.44 9.41
N LYS A 372 -10.37 -17.77 9.40
CA LYS A 372 -11.51 -18.57 8.92
C LYS A 372 -12.74 -18.31 9.77
N LEU A 373 -13.90 -18.12 9.14
CA LEU A 373 -15.17 -17.99 9.88
C LEU A 373 -15.63 -19.34 10.45
N PRO A 374 -16.49 -19.33 11.51
CA PRO A 374 -17.05 -20.55 12.10
C PRO A 374 -17.66 -21.49 11.05
N GLU A 375 -17.51 -22.80 11.23
CA GLU A 375 -18.06 -23.80 10.31
C GLU A 375 -19.59 -23.66 10.14
N ALA A 376 -20.30 -23.21 11.17
CA ALA A 376 -21.74 -22.96 11.08
C ALA A 376 -22.15 -21.89 10.07
N LEU A 377 -21.22 -21.01 9.68
CA LEU A 377 -21.41 -19.95 8.69
C LEU A 377 -20.88 -20.31 7.30
N GLN A 378 -20.16 -21.43 7.19
CA GLN A 378 -19.65 -21.92 5.92
C GLN A 378 -20.76 -22.62 5.12
N LYS A 379 -20.75 -22.41 3.80
CA LYS A 379 -21.50 -23.24 2.84
C LYS A 379 -20.51 -24.07 2.02
N SER A 380 -20.97 -25.00 1.24
CA SER A 380 -20.09 -25.85 0.43
C SER A 380 -20.55 -25.88 -1.04
N PRO A 381 -20.03 -25.01 -1.91
CA PRO A 381 -19.12 -23.88 -1.61
C PRO A 381 -19.87 -22.63 -1.10
N SER A 382 -19.19 -21.78 -0.34
CA SER A 382 -19.63 -20.43 -0.04
C SER A 382 -19.38 -19.49 -1.24
N SER A 383 -20.07 -18.34 -1.27
CA SER A 383 -20.02 -17.35 -2.34
C SER A 383 -19.61 -15.95 -1.84
N SER A 384 -19.32 -15.05 -2.77
CA SER A 384 -19.10 -13.63 -2.46
C SER A 384 -20.36 -12.94 -1.93
N ASP A 385 -21.56 -13.42 -2.28
CA ASP A 385 -22.82 -12.88 -1.77
C ASP A 385 -23.04 -13.30 -0.31
N ASP A 386 -22.63 -14.52 0.07
CA ASP A 386 -22.62 -14.97 1.46
C ASP A 386 -21.66 -14.10 2.29
N ALA A 387 -20.45 -13.84 1.77
CA ALA A 387 -19.48 -12.95 2.41
C ALA A 387 -20.06 -11.55 2.62
N LYS A 388 -20.73 -11.01 1.59
CA LYS A 388 -21.34 -9.67 1.66
C LYS A 388 -22.46 -9.61 2.69
N SER A 389 -23.33 -10.60 2.77
CA SER A 389 -24.43 -10.67 3.75
C SER A 389 -23.90 -10.59 5.18
N ILE A 390 -22.85 -11.36 5.51
CA ILE A 390 -22.22 -11.31 6.82
C ILE A 390 -21.55 -9.95 7.08
N GLN A 391 -20.88 -9.40 6.08
CA GLN A 391 -20.24 -8.08 6.21
C GLN A 391 -21.26 -6.97 6.46
N ASP A 392 -22.41 -6.99 5.76
CA ASP A 392 -23.48 -6.00 5.94
C ASP A 392 -24.11 -6.14 7.34
N PHE A 393 -24.32 -7.36 7.83
CA PHE A 393 -24.78 -7.61 9.20
C PHE A 393 -23.83 -7.01 10.25
N LEU A 394 -22.51 -7.25 10.11
CA LEU A 394 -21.50 -6.68 11.01
C LEU A 394 -21.51 -5.15 10.97
N PHE A 395 -21.64 -4.56 9.78
CA PHE A 395 -21.73 -3.13 9.60
C PHE A 395 -22.96 -2.54 10.32
N ASP A 396 -24.13 -3.18 10.23
CA ASP A 396 -25.34 -2.79 10.93
C ASP A 396 -25.21 -2.87 12.46
N HIS A 397 -24.24 -3.66 12.95
CA HIS A 397 -23.85 -3.75 14.35
C HIS A 397 -22.62 -2.90 14.73
N PHE A 398 -22.28 -1.93 13.86
CA PHE A 398 -21.15 -1.01 14.06
C PHE A 398 -19.77 -1.70 14.15
N VAL A 399 -19.60 -2.83 13.49
CA VAL A 399 -18.32 -3.53 13.31
C VAL A 399 -17.91 -3.44 11.85
N GLU A 400 -16.89 -2.64 11.55
CA GLU A 400 -16.37 -2.42 10.19
C GLU A 400 -15.20 -3.37 9.93
N VAL A 401 -15.46 -4.46 9.23
CA VAL A 401 -14.46 -5.46 8.84
C VAL A 401 -14.89 -6.17 7.55
N PRO A 402 -13.99 -6.43 6.59
CA PRO A 402 -14.35 -7.12 5.35
C PRO A 402 -14.38 -8.63 5.53
N ILE A 403 -15.40 -9.25 4.96
CA ILE A 403 -15.50 -10.71 4.80
C ILE A 403 -15.05 -11.07 3.39
N LYS A 404 -14.29 -12.15 3.24
CA LYS A 404 -13.72 -12.63 1.99
C LYS A 404 -14.15 -14.07 1.72
N CYS A 405 -14.50 -14.38 0.48
CA CYS A 405 -14.67 -15.73 0.00
C CYS A 405 -13.43 -16.11 -0.82
N ILE A 406 -12.69 -17.11 -0.35
CA ILE A 406 -11.47 -17.61 -1.00
C ILE A 406 -11.68 -19.12 -1.21
N ASN A 407 -11.61 -19.56 -2.45
CA ASN A 407 -11.79 -20.98 -2.82
C ASN A 407 -13.07 -21.62 -2.24
N GLY A 408 -14.14 -20.84 -2.13
CA GLY A 408 -15.44 -21.32 -1.59
C GLY A 408 -15.52 -21.38 -0.08
N GLU A 409 -14.54 -20.85 0.63
CA GLU A 409 -14.54 -20.70 2.10
C GLU A 409 -14.58 -19.24 2.52
N LEU A 410 -15.19 -18.94 3.67
CA LEU A 410 -15.35 -17.59 4.20
C LEU A 410 -14.29 -17.28 5.26
N TYR A 411 -13.71 -16.10 5.13
CA TYR A 411 -12.71 -15.55 6.04
C TYR A 411 -13.07 -14.12 6.41
N VAL A 412 -12.74 -13.70 7.62
CA VAL A 412 -12.66 -12.29 7.97
C VAL A 412 -11.23 -11.80 7.77
N ARG A 413 -11.05 -10.67 7.07
CA ARG A 413 -9.75 -10.01 6.94
C ARG A 413 -9.64 -8.93 8.01
N ILE A 414 -9.10 -9.27 9.16
CA ILE A 414 -8.85 -8.30 10.23
C ILE A 414 -7.63 -7.44 9.93
N SER A 415 -7.67 -6.20 10.38
CA SER A 415 -6.54 -5.26 10.41
C SER A 415 -6.24 -4.89 11.86
N CYS A 416 -4.96 -4.69 12.17
CA CYS A 416 -4.52 -4.13 13.43
C CYS A 416 -3.67 -2.87 13.19
N HIS A 417 -3.89 -1.85 14.00
CA HIS A 417 -3.06 -0.65 14.06
C HIS A 417 -2.89 -0.21 15.52
N THR A 418 -2.08 0.80 15.80
CA THR A 418 -1.77 1.23 17.19
C THR A 418 -3.00 1.58 18.03
N TYR A 419 -4.10 1.97 17.42
CA TYR A 419 -5.34 2.33 18.12
C TYR A 419 -6.24 1.14 18.49
N ASN A 420 -6.03 -0.04 17.88
CA ASN A 420 -6.88 -1.19 18.16
C ASN A 420 -6.55 -1.83 19.50
N GLU A 421 -7.60 -2.35 20.16
CA GLU A 421 -7.56 -3.04 21.45
C GLU A 421 -8.16 -4.45 21.29
N LEU A 422 -7.72 -5.42 22.10
CA LEU A 422 -8.20 -6.81 22.01
C LEU A 422 -9.71 -6.93 22.20
N CYS A 423 -10.32 -6.11 23.04
CA CYS A 423 -11.78 -6.10 23.24
C CYS A 423 -12.58 -5.78 21.96
N GLU A 424 -11.96 -5.14 20.95
CA GLU A 424 -12.59 -4.90 19.65
C GLU A 424 -12.72 -6.21 18.85
N TYR A 425 -11.77 -7.13 18.98
CA TYR A 425 -11.81 -8.44 18.36
C TYR A 425 -12.71 -9.40 19.13
N GLU A 426 -12.82 -9.28 20.47
CA GLU A 426 -13.84 -9.95 21.27
C GLU A 426 -15.24 -9.55 20.79
N ARG A 427 -15.48 -8.24 20.62
CA ARG A 427 -16.76 -7.74 20.08
C ARG A 427 -17.06 -8.29 18.69
N LEU A 428 -16.05 -8.38 17.80
CA LEU A 428 -16.20 -9.01 16.49
C LEU A 428 -16.63 -10.47 16.65
N ALA A 429 -15.95 -11.22 17.54
CA ALA A 429 -16.23 -12.63 17.79
C ALA A 429 -17.68 -12.83 18.23
N ASP A 430 -18.13 -12.09 19.24
CA ASP A 430 -19.46 -12.17 19.81
C ASP A 430 -20.54 -11.73 18.81
N THR A 431 -20.32 -10.64 18.10
CA THR A 431 -21.28 -10.11 17.11
C THR A 431 -21.48 -11.10 15.97
N LEU A 432 -20.40 -11.70 15.46
CA LEU A 432 -20.49 -12.68 14.38
C LEU A 432 -21.33 -13.90 14.76
N LEU A 433 -21.23 -14.36 16.02
CA LEU A 433 -22.02 -15.51 16.51
C LEU A 433 -23.54 -15.23 16.64
N MET A 434 -23.95 -13.96 16.54
CA MET A 434 -25.37 -13.59 16.50
C MET A 434 -25.97 -13.63 15.08
N TYR A 435 -25.13 -13.78 14.04
CA TYR A 435 -25.60 -13.86 12.66
C TYR A 435 -26.35 -15.16 12.41
N ASP A 436 -27.60 -15.06 11.95
CA ASP A 436 -28.41 -16.21 11.50
C ASP A 436 -28.51 -16.18 9.95
N PRO A 437 -27.92 -17.15 9.23
CA PRO A 437 -27.99 -17.19 7.77
C PRO A 437 -29.42 -17.42 7.21
N LYS A 438 -30.43 -17.59 8.08
CA LYS A 438 -31.83 -17.79 7.69
C LYS A 438 -32.65 -16.50 7.72
N THR A 439 -32.13 -15.45 8.33
CA THR A 439 -32.72 -14.11 8.34
C THR A 439 -32.12 -13.23 7.25
#